data_bd576dcb443f3755d721d3bd21ebb3f5
#
_entry.id   bd576dcb443f3755d721d3bd21ebb3f5
#
_cell.length_a   1.000
_cell.length_b   1.000
_cell.length_c   1.000
_cell.angle_alpha   90.00
_cell.angle_beta   90.00
_cell.angle_gamma   90.00
#
_symmetry.space_group_name_H-M   'P 1'
#
loop_
_entity.id
_entity.type
_entity.pdbx_description
1 polymer ?
#
loop_
_entity_poly.entity_id
_entity_poly.type
_entity_poly.pdbx_seq_one_letter_code
_entity_poly.pdbx_strand_id
1 'polypeptide(L)'
;MPEEIQKRFDEIHTTPMGIDRIKRNLALTCQDSAVVDWCKARIAAPESEFVLKGKNWYITSGSDVFTLNKYSMTVITAKRS
;
A
#
# COMPACT_ATOMS: atom_id res chain seq x y z
N MET A 1 0.93 4.23 -13.12
CA MET A 1 0.51 3.07 -12.31
C MET A 1 0.38 1.87 -13.24
N PRO A 2 0.90 0.70 -12.88
CA PRO A 2 0.72 -0.50 -13.69
C PRO A 2 -0.75 -0.80 -13.93
N GLU A 3 -1.07 -1.25 -15.13
CA GLU A 3 -2.44 -1.53 -15.53
C GLU A 3 -3.13 -2.54 -14.62
N GLU A 4 -2.38 -3.56 -14.18
CA GLU A 4 -2.90 -4.61 -13.31
C GLU A 4 -3.39 -4.05 -11.98
N ILE A 5 -2.68 -3.06 -11.44
CA ILE A 5 -3.09 -2.41 -10.20
C ILE A 5 -4.24 -1.45 -10.48
N GLN A 6 -4.17 -0.72 -11.59
CA GLN A 6 -5.19 0.25 -11.95
C GLN A 6 -6.56 -0.41 -12.12
N LYS A 7 -6.60 -1.56 -12.78
CA LYS A 7 -7.84 -2.30 -13.01
C LYS A 7 -8.50 -2.77 -11.72
N ARG A 8 -7.70 -3.03 -10.70
CA ARG A 8 -8.16 -3.60 -9.44
C ARG A 8 -7.94 -2.65 -8.26
N PHE A 9 -7.80 -1.37 -8.55
CA PHE A 9 -7.50 -0.38 -7.52
C PHE A 9 -8.52 -0.37 -6.41
N ASP A 10 -9.80 -0.56 -6.75
CA ASP A 10 -10.89 -0.58 -5.77
C ASP A 10 -10.84 -1.80 -4.85
N GLU A 11 -10.09 -2.83 -5.22
CA GLU A 11 -9.95 -4.04 -4.43
C GLU A 11 -8.85 -3.94 -3.38
N ILE A 12 -8.05 -2.88 -3.41
CA ILE A 12 -6.97 -2.72 -2.43
C ILE A 12 -7.57 -2.63 -1.03
N HIS A 13 -7.03 -3.45 -0.15
CA HIS A 13 -7.49 -3.53 1.24
C HIS A 13 -6.33 -3.98 2.12
N THR A 14 -6.58 -4.09 3.42
CA THR A 14 -5.62 -4.65 4.35
C THR A 14 -6.36 -5.40 5.44
N THR A 15 -5.61 -6.00 6.37
CA THR A 15 -6.14 -6.77 7.49
C THR A 15 -6.00 -5.95 8.77
N PRO A 16 -6.66 -6.36 9.89
CA PRO A 16 -6.44 -5.68 11.17
C PRO A 16 -4.97 -5.63 11.57
N MET A 17 -4.23 -6.73 11.36
CA MET A 17 -2.78 -6.75 11.61
C MET A 17 -2.05 -5.78 10.70
N GLY A 18 -2.46 -5.71 9.44
CA GLY A 18 -1.87 -4.78 8.47
C GLY A 18 -2.07 -3.34 8.89
N ILE A 19 -3.27 -3.01 9.38
CA ILE A 19 -3.56 -1.66 9.88
C ILE A 19 -2.58 -1.28 10.99
N ASP A 20 -2.41 -2.16 11.96
CA ASP A 20 -1.51 -1.90 13.10
C ASP A 20 -0.07 -1.70 12.63
N ARG A 21 0.39 -2.56 11.72
CA ARG A 21 1.76 -2.46 11.19
C ARG A 21 1.97 -1.17 10.42
N ILE A 22 1.02 -0.82 9.55
CA ILE A 22 1.13 0.39 8.73
C ILE A 22 1.14 1.63 9.61
N LYS A 23 0.21 1.72 10.56
CA LYS A 23 0.14 2.88 11.45
C LYS A 23 1.41 3.03 12.27
N ARG A 24 1.91 1.94 12.82
CA ARG A 24 3.12 1.96 13.66
C ARG A 24 4.34 2.33 12.82
N ASN A 25 4.50 1.69 11.67
CA ASN A 25 5.70 1.87 10.85
C ASN A 25 5.78 3.25 10.21
N LEU A 26 4.63 3.83 9.89
CA LEU A 26 4.56 5.15 9.27
C LEU A 26 4.16 6.26 10.24
N ALA A 27 4.01 5.93 11.51
CA ALA A 27 3.60 6.87 12.56
C ALA A 27 2.29 7.60 12.20
N LEU A 28 1.31 6.87 11.68
CA LEU A 28 0.03 7.44 11.32
C LEU A 28 -0.86 7.60 12.56
N THR A 29 -1.58 8.71 12.61
CA THR A 29 -2.49 9.02 13.71
C THR A 29 -3.95 9.00 13.29
N CYS A 30 -4.24 8.69 12.02
CA CYS A 30 -5.60 8.61 11.52
C CYS A 30 -6.34 7.41 12.13
N GLN A 31 -7.67 7.41 11.99
CA GLN A 31 -8.49 6.29 12.42
C GLN A 31 -8.19 5.05 11.56
N ASP A 32 -8.39 3.88 12.13
CA ASP A 32 -8.15 2.61 11.42
C ASP A 32 -8.90 2.56 10.09
N SER A 33 -10.13 3.05 10.06
CA SER A 33 -10.95 3.06 8.85
C SER A 33 -10.40 3.95 7.74
N ALA A 34 -9.47 4.84 8.03
CA ALA A 34 -8.88 5.75 7.04
C ALA A 34 -7.54 5.25 6.49
N VAL A 35 -7.00 4.15 7.04
CA VAL A 35 -5.66 3.69 6.67
C VAL A 35 -5.59 3.25 5.22
N VAL A 36 -6.58 2.48 4.75
CA VAL A 36 -6.59 2.00 3.35
C VAL A 36 -6.65 3.16 2.38
N ASP A 37 -7.52 4.13 2.63
CA ASP A 37 -7.63 5.30 1.75
C ASP A 37 -6.32 6.10 1.74
N TRP A 38 -5.68 6.23 2.89
CA TRP A 38 -4.38 6.88 2.98
C TRP A 38 -3.34 6.17 2.13
N CYS A 39 -3.28 4.83 2.22
CA CYS A 39 -2.36 4.03 1.41
C CYS A 39 -2.66 4.16 -0.08
N LYS A 40 -3.93 4.09 -0.46
CA LYS A 40 -4.33 4.20 -1.86
C LYS A 40 -3.95 5.54 -2.45
N ALA A 41 -4.12 6.62 -1.70
CA ALA A 41 -3.74 7.95 -2.16
C ALA A 41 -2.24 8.04 -2.42
N ARG A 42 -1.43 7.44 -1.55
CA ARG A 42 0.03 7.42 -1.73
C ARG A 42 0.44 6.55 -2.90
N ILE A 43 -0.18 5.39 -3.05
CA ILE A 43 0.10 4.49 -4.17
C ILE A 43 -0.23 5.15 -5.51
N ALA A 44 -1.31 5.92 -5.55
CA ALA A 44 -1.76 6.60 -6.77
C ALA A 44 -0.99 7.88 -7.09
N ALA A 45 -0.10 8.32 -6.20
CA ALA A 45 0.66 9.55 -6.42
C ALA A 45 1.56 9.43 -7.66
N PRO A 46 1.72 10.53 -8.43
CA PRO A 46 2.48 10.48 -9.70
C PRO A 46 3.93 10.02 -9.54
N GLU A 47 4.56 10.29 -8.39
CA GLU A 47 5.95 9.93 -8.14
C GLU A 47 6.14 8.48 -7.71
N SER A 48 5.06 7.71 -7.55
CA SER A 48 5.17 6.32 -7.10
C SER A 48 5.87 5.45 -8.12
N GLU A 49 6.75 4.56 -7.62
CA GLU A 49 7.49 3.61 -8.42
C GLU A 49 7.06 2.21 -8.05
N PHE A 50 6.89 1.34 -9.05
CA PHE A 50 6.32 0.01 -8.87
C PHE A 50 7.31 -1.05 -9.34
N VAL A 51 7.65 -1.99 -8.45
CA VAL A 51 8.52 -3.12 -8.78
C VAL A 51 7.82 -4.40 -8.38
N LEU A 52 7.64 -5.31 -9.33
CA LEU A 52 7.04 -6.63 -9.08
C LEU A 52 8.15 -7.64 -8.79
N LYS A 53 8.07 -8.28 -7.64
CA LYS A 53 8.98 -9.38 -7.28
C LYS A 53 8.15 -10.54 -6.74
N GLY A 54 8.17 -11.66 -7.45
CA GLY A 54 7.37 -12.81 -7.07
C GLY A 54 5.88 -12.45 -7.06
N LYS A 55 5.24 -12.62 -5.92
CA LYS A 55 3.80 -12.36 -5.78
C LYS A 55 3.48 -10.99 -5.21
N ASN A 56 4.49 -10.14 -5.00
CA ASN A 56 4.27 -8.85 -4.36
C ASN A 56 4.75 -7.69 -5.21
N TRP A 57 3.96 -6.62 -5.23
CA TRP A 57 4.39 -5.33 -5.69
C TRP A 57 5.05 -4.57 -4.55
N TYR A 58 6.21 -4.00 -4.81
CA TYR A 58 6.87 -3.08 -3.88
C TYR A 58 6.72 -1.69 -4.47
N ILE A 59 5.98 -0.83 -3.78
CA ILE A 59 5.57 0.47 -4.30
C ILE A 59 6.21 1.54 -3.44
N THR A 60 7.13 2.29 -4.03
CA THR A 60 7.82 3.38 -3.35
C THR A 60 7.12 4.70 -3.66
N SER A 61 6.67 5.39 -2.64
CA SER A 61 6.05 6.70 -2.76
C SER A 61 6.71 7.64 -1.76
N GLY A 62 7.53 8.55 -2.27
CA GLY A 62 8.36 9.38 -1.40
C GLY A 62 9.32 8.51 -0.60
N SER A 63 9.28 8.63 0.72
CA SER A 63 10.12 7.83 1.62
C SER A 63 9.44 6.56 2.10
N ASP A 64 8.22 6.27 1.64
CA ASP A 64 7.45 5.13 2.12
C ASP A 64 7.45 4.01 1.08
N VAL A 65 7.50 2.75 1.55
CA VAL A 65 7.43 1.58 0.69
C VAL A 65 6.25 0.72 1.12
N PHE A 66 5.34 0.44 0.17
CA PHE A 66 4.17 -0.39 0.38
C PHE A 66 4.39 -1.76 -0.25
N THR A 67 4.04 -2.81 0.47
CA THR A 67 4.06 -4.18 -0.07
C THR A 67 2.63 -4.60 -0.35
N LEU A 68 2.32 -4.83 -1.63
CA LEU A 68 0.97 -5.18 -2.08
C LEU A 68 1.00 -6.55 -2.74
N ASN A 69 0.21 -7.49 -2.20
CA ASN A 69 0.10 -8.81 -2.81
C ASN A 69 -0.67 -8.70 -4.13
N LYS A 70 -0.09 -9.20 -5.22
CA LYS A 70 -0.69 -9.01 -6.55
C LYS A 70 -1.94 -9.86 -6.78
N TYR A 71 -2.12 -10.93 -6.04
CA TYR A 71 -3.28 -11.81 -6.21
C TYR A 71 -4.48 -11.32 -5.42
N SER A 72 -4.28 -11.00 -4.15
CA SER A 72 -5.38 -10.61 -3.26
C SER A 72 -5.59 -9.10 -3.17
N MET A 73 -4.65 -8.29 -3.68
CA MET A 73 -4.64 -6.83 -3.54
C MET A 73 -4.61 -6.39 -2.08
N THR A 74 -3.96 -7.18 -1.24
CA THR A 74 -3.79 -6.86 0.17
C THR A 74 -2.52 -6.05 0.37
N VAL A 75 -2.64 -4.90 1.04
CA VAL A 75 -1.46 -4.19 1.54
C VAL A 75 -0.98 -4.95 2.77
N ILE A 76 0.12 -5.69 2.60
CA ILE A 76 0.65 -6.54 3.66
C ILE A 76 1.29 -5.69 4.73
N THR A 77 2.08 -4.72 4.32
CA THR A 77 2.74 -3.78 5.23
C THR A 77 3.19 -2.54 4.46
N ALA A 78 3.58 -1.53 5.21
CA ALA A 78 4.23 -0.34 4.67
C ALA A 78 5.29 0.09 5.67
N LYS A 79 6.38 0.66 5.17
CA LYS A 79 7.48 1.10 6.02
C LYS A 79 8.16 2.30 5.42
N ARG A 80 8.86 3.07 6.24
CA ARG A 80 9.77 4.11 5.77
C ARG A 80 11.11 3.52 5.39
N SER A 81 11.60 3.99 4.29
CA SER A 81 12.93 3.57 3.84
C SER A 81 14.02 4.43 4.48
#